data_fbf253328088cdf897c9f859b71d28f6
#
_entry.id   fbf253328088cdf897c9f859b71d28f6
#
_cell.length_a   1.000
_cell.length_b   1.000
_cell.length_c   1.000
_cell.angle_alpha   90.00
_cell.angle_beta   90.00
_cell.angle_gamma   90.00
#
_symmetry.space_group_name_H-M   'P 1'
#
loop_
_entity.id
_entity.type
_entity.pdbx_description
1 polymer ?
#
loop_
_entity_poly.entity_id
_entity_poly.type
_entity_poly.pdbx_seq_one_letter_code
_entity_poly.pdbx_strand_id
1 'polypeptide(L)'
;MLTRVVVGTAIFFAVTCQAFATDQREVEQTPLTAAPKEAPFFLFADTQVGFRYQFPSSEPGVQVQRRDGSYATRGIPKYITNVSHTNAWAYGTNFASLDILQSARQDPAGTTNVPGGFAEYRRGADEVYGLYRGTLSLNALTGTKAFTVPGIIKDVSLGAGFDANTKDTAFGPKKRSIVGGLTFAIDVPVGFLNVSANAYKEWNRNGFNLYPNRSVSFDTVPEFEIVYSFPLDFIPNVPLRLAGFNNIVLPKGRGVDDVSAFPFNPKTGVEFLSRTNLVLDVGKLVWGQPQKLDAFVGFEYWHNKFGNVERANFKGTEQKSFLVGVSAHVF
;
A
#
# COMPACT_ATOMS: atom_id res chain seq x y z
N MET A 1 29.22 41.12 17.67
CA MET A 1 28.36 40.62 16.61
C MET A 1 28.12 39.14 16.92
N LEU A 2 27.06 38.83 17.68
CA LEU A 2 26.77 37.48 18.18
C LEU A 2 25.78 36.83 17.23
N THR A 3 26.22 35.80 16.54
CA THR A 3 25.40 34.95 15.68
C THR A 3 24.64 33.94 16.57
N ARG A 4 23.32 34.09 16.69
CA ARG A 4 22.47 33.13 17.37
C ARG A 4 22.27 31.93 16.45
N VAL A 5 22.77 30.76 16.86
CA VAL A 5 22.43 29.48 16.31
C VAL A 5 21.07 29.08 16.90
N VAL A 6 20.05 29.05 16.07
CA VAL A 6 18.76 28.47 16.43
C VAL A 6 18.84 26.98 16.13
N VAL A 7 19.01 26.16 17.17
CA VAL A 7 18.86 24.71 17.08
C VAL A 7 17.35 24.43 17.11
N GLY A 8 16.79 24.21 15.94
CA GLY A 8 15.42 23.70 15.80
C GLY A 8 15.39 22.22 16.12
N THR A 9 14.87 21.86 17.28
CA THR A 9 14.60 20.46 17.63
C THR A 9 13.38 20.02 16.83
N ALA A 10 13.59 19.36 15.70
CA ALA A 10 12.52 18.68 14.97
C ALA A 10 12.20 17.38 15.70
N ILE A 11 11.06 17.33 16.36
CA ILE A 11 10.49 16.09 16.90
C ILE A 11 9.89 15.33 15.71
N PHE A 12 10.62 14.33 15.23
CA PHE A 12 10.13 13.44 14.17
C PHE A 12 9.23 12.36 14.78
N PHE A 13 7.95 12.38 14.44
CA PHE A 13 7.05 11.25 14.61
C PHE A 13 7.09 10.41 13.34
N ALA A 14 7.34 9.15 13.51
CA ALA A 14 7.60 8.23 12.41
C ALA A 14 6.52 7.15 12.30
N VAL A 15 6.02 6.82 11.11
CA VAL A 15 4.81 6.02 10.87
C VAL A 15 4.90 5.13 9.63
N THR A 16 4.58 3.83 9.70
CA THR A 16 4.63 2.91 8.56
C THR A 16 3.31 2.22 8.24
N CYS A 17 3.09 1.97 6.96
CA CYS A 17 2.13 0.99 6.48
C CYS A 17 2.78 -0.40 6.48
N GLN A 18 2.50 -1.19 7.50
CA GLN A 18 2.66 -2.62 7.41
C GLN A 18 1.30 -3.24 7.16
N ALA A 19 1.19 -3.89 6.01
CA ALA A 19 0.08 -4.78 5.81
C ALA A 19 0.20 -5.91 6.83
N PHE A 20 -0.74 -5.96 7.73
CA PHE A 20 -1.23 -7.07 8.51
C PHE A 20 -0.30 -8.20 8.91
N ALA A 21 -0.09 -8.34 10.17
CA ALA A 21 0.06 -9.62 10.83
C ALA A 21 -0.47 -9.50 12.24
N THR A 22 -1.72 -9.72 12.39
CA THR A 22 -2.28 -9.94 13.72
C THR A 22 -2.48 -11.40 13.91
N ASP A 23 -1.82 -11.90 14.95
CA ASP A 23 -1.99 -13.23 15.48
C ASP A 23 -3.47 -13.43 15.83
N GLN A 24 -4.20 -14.14 14.97
CA GLN A 24 -5.49 -14.69 15.37
C GLN A 24 -5.19 -15.85 16.32
N ARG A 25 -5.06 -15.54 17.61
CA ARG A 25 -5.09 -16.58 18.62
C ARG A 25 -6.40 -17.32 18.47
N GLU A 26 -6.32 -18.62 18.27
CA GLU A 26 -7.41 -19.55 18.43
C GLU A 26 -8.09 -19.25 19.77
N VAL A 27 -9.30 -18.72 19.73
CA VAL A 27 -10.13 -18.57 20.91
C VAL A 27 -10.61 -19.96 21.26
N GLU A 28 -9.93 -20.60 22.18
CA GLU A 28 -10.35 -21.84 22.81
C GLU A 28 -11.74 -21.63 23.42
N GLN A 29 -12.74 -22.33 22.92
CA GLN A 29 -14.10 -22.23 23.38
C GLN A 29 -14.21 -22.82 24.80
N THR A 30 -14.17 -21.95 25.81
CA THR A 30 -14.51 -22.33 27.19
C THR A 30 -16.02 -22.55 27.31
N PRO A 31 -16.50 -23.61 28.01
CA PRO A 31 -17.93 -23.87 28.11
C PRO A 31 -18.69 -22.76 28.84
N LEU A 32 -19.81 -22.34 28.29
CA LEU A 32 -20.75 -21.36 28.80
C LEU A 32 -21.36 -21.81 30.14
N THR A 33 -20.86 -21.27 31.27
CA THR A 33 -21.60 -21.23 32.54
C THR A 33 -21.19 -19.99 33.35
N ALA A 34 -21.54 -18.82 32.86
CA ALA A 34 -21.71 -17.58 33.64
C ALA A 34 -22.48 -16.61 32.75
N ALA A 35 -23.32 -15.73 33.34
CA ALA A 35 -24.05 -14.69 32.58
C ALA A 35 -23.10 -13.93 31.63
N PRO A 36 -23.47 -13.70 30.39
CA PRO A 36 -22.53 -13.17 29.39
C PRO A 36 -22.09 -11.78 29.83
N LYS A 37 -20.82 -11.63 30.19
CA LYS A 37 -20.14 -10.35 30.12
C LYS A 37 -20.27 -9.94 28.66
N GLU A 38 -20.90 -8.81 28.37
CA GLU A 38 -21.02 -8.33 26.96
C GLU A 38 -19.67 -8.44 26.29
N ALA A 39 -19.61 -9.25 25.22
CA ALA A 39 -18.37 -9.43 24.49
C ALA A 39 -17.94 -8.07 23.92
N PRO A 40 -16.66 -7.70 24.00
CA PRO A 40 -16.20 -6.43 23.47
C PRO A 40 -16.55 -6.34 21.97
N PHE A 41 -16.97 -5.17 21.49
CA PHE A 41 -17.35 -4.97 20.10
C PHE A 41 -16.21 -5.36 19.14
N PHE A 42 -14.98 -5.00 19.47
CA PHE A 42 -13.78 -5.45 18.77
C PHE A 42 -13.16 -6.64 19.48
N LEU A 43 -13.02 -7.75 18.76
CA LEU A 43 -12.27 -8.94 19.18
C LEU A 43 -10.76 -8.68 19.19
N PHE A 44 -10.33 -7.80 18.32
CA PHE A 44 -8.94 -7.35 18.15
C PHE A 44 -8.94 -5.92 17.59
N ALA A 45 -8.00 -5.11 18.06
CA ALA A 45 -7.70 -3.80 17.47
C ALA A 45 -6.21 -3.49 17.64
N ASP A 46 -5.59 -2.95 16.59
CA ASP A 46 -4.20 -2.51 16.58
C ASP A 46 -4.05 -1.23 15.76
N THR A 47 -3.46 -0.21 16.38
CA THR A 47 -3.10 1.03 15.70
C THR A 47 -1.60 1.16 15.69
N GLN A 48 -1.04 1.32 14.52
CA GLN A 48 0.40 1.44 14.33
C GLN A 48 0.77 2.83 13.83
N VAL A 49 1.91 3.27 14.34
CA VAL A 49 2.58 4.53 14.03
C VAL A 49 4.04 4.21 13.74
N GLY A 50 4.58 4.45 12.53
CA GLY A 50 5.98 4.09 12.19
C GLY A 50 6.54 4.95 11.05
N PHE A 51 7.73 4.67 10.61
CA PHE A 51 8.49 5.41 9.60
C PHE A 51 9.26 4.45 8.72
N ARG A 52 9.28 4.71 7.43
CA ARG A 52 10.16 3.97 6.52
C ARG A 52 10.91 4.91 5.59
N TYR A 53 12.13 4.55 5.33
CA TYR A 53 12.91 5.09 4.24
C TYR A 53 12.81 4.15 3.04
N GLN A 54 12.40 4.71 1.91
CA GLN A 54 12.41 4.03 0.63
C GLN A 54 13.66 4.45 -0.12
N PHE A 55 14.52 3.48 -0.43
CA PHE A 55 15.72 3.72 -1.22
C PHE A 55 15.36 4.21 -2.63
N PRO A 56 16.28 4.86 -3.35
CA PRO A 56 15.99 5.47 -4.63
C PRO A 56 15.21 4.55 -5.59
N SER A 57 14.03 4.98 -5.98
CA SER A 57 13.10 4.24 -6.85
C SER A 57 12.64 5.08 -8.02
N SER A 58 12.15 4.44 -9.07
CA SER A 58 11.65 5.10 -10.26
C SER A 58 10.27 5.72 -10.04
N GLU A 59 10.01 6.85 -10.71
CA GLU A 59 8.69 7.44 -10.86
C GLU A 59 8.35 7.64 -12.34
N PRO A 60 7.10 7.35 -12.77
CA PRO A 60 6.70 7.52 -14.17
C PRO A 60 6.97 8.94 -14.69
N GLY A 61 7.71 9.03 -15.80
CA GLY A 61 8.08 10.31 -16.43
C GLY A 61 9.24 11.04 -15.78
N VAL A 62 9.77 10.59 -14.64
CA VAL A 62 10.99 11.16 -14.05
C VAL A 62 12.21 10.51 -14.68
N GLN A 63 12.78 11.22 -15.65
CA GLN A 63 13.84 10.71 -16.49
C GLN A 63 14.86 11.77 -16.84
N VAL A 64 16.04 11.33 -17.27
CA VAL A 64 17.11 12.18 -17.78
C VAL A 64 17.48 11.74 -19.20
N GLN A 65 17.71 12.69 -20.09
CA GLN A 65 18.21 12.39 -21.42
C GLN A 65 19.74 12.19 -21.36
N ARG A 66 20.20 11.11 -21.93
CA ARG A 66 21.63 10.80 -22.09
C ARG A 66 22.20 11.52 -23.29
N ARG A 67 23.52 11.55 -23.41
CA ARG A 67 24.23 12.19 -24.51
C ARG A 67 23.92 11.56 -25.88
N ASP A 68 23.58 10.28 -25.92
CA ASP A 68 23.17 9.53 -27.11
C ASP A 68 21.71 9.75 -27.50
N GLY A 69 21.00 10.64 -26.82
CA GLY A 69 19.58 10.93 -27.03
C GLY A 69 18.61 9.97 -26.34
N SER A 70 19.09 8.87 -25.77
CA SER A 70 18.25 7.93 -25.02
C SER A 70 17.83 8.50 -23.66
N TYR A 71 16.75 7.92 -23.07
CA TYR A 71 16.27 8.30 -21.74
C TYR A 71 16.58 7.21 -20.71
N ALA A 72 16.95 7.64 -19.52
CA ALA A 72 17.14 6.78 -18.35
C ALA A 72 16.30 7.28 -17.19
N THR A 73 15.88 6.35 -16.32
CA THR A 73 15.19 6.69 -15.06
C THR A 73 16.15 7.39 -14.11
N ARG A 74 15.58 8.21 -13.23
CA ARG A 74 16.27 8.79 -12.10
C ARG A 74 15.65 8.29 -10.81
N GLY A 75 16.47 7.74 -9.93
CA GLY A 75 16.01 7.24 -8.65
C GLY A 75 15.65 8.38 -7.69
N ILE A 76 14.52 8.24 -7.01
CA ILE A 76 13.98 9.20 -6.05
C ILE A 76 13.83 8.48 -4.72
N PRO A 77 14.60 8.81 -3.70
CA PRO A 77 14.37 8.31 -2.34
C PRO A 77 13.16 9.03 -1.72
N LYS A 78 12.45 8.32 -0.83
CA LYS A 78 11.30 8.87 -0.11
C LYS A 78 11.41 8.56 1.38
N TYR A 79 10.99 9.54 2.18
CA TYR A 79 10.64 9.37 3.58
C TYR A 79 9.14 9.19 3.66
N ILE A 80 8.69 8.15 4.32
CA ILE A 80 7.28 7.82 4.38
C ILE A 80 6.87 7.68 5.82
N THR A 81 5.95 8.53 6.19
CA THR A 81 5.23 8.51 7.45
C THR A 81 3.86 7.88 7.23
N ASN A 82 3.41 6.94 8.09
CA ASN A 82 2.10 6.28 7.95
C ASN A 82 1.35 6.16 9.28
N VAL A 83 0.03 6.17 9.27
CA VAL A 83 -0.83 5.67 10.34
C VAL A 83 -1.63 4.51 9.78
N SER A 84 -1.68 3.39 10.48
CA SER A 84 -2.56 2.29 10.12
C SER A 84 -3.37 1.80 11.32
N HIS A 85 -4.56 1.33 11.03
CA HIS A 85 -5.45 0.73 12.00
C HIS A 85 -6.04 -0.55 11.45
N THR A 86 -5.96 -1.61 12.24
CA THR A 86 -6.59 -2.90 11.94
C THR A 86 -7.50 -3.28 13.10
N ASN A 87 -8.68 -3.76 12.79
CA ASN A 87 -9.53 -4.38 13.80
C ASN A 87 -10.27 -5.59 13.22
N ALA A 88 -10.65 -6.50 14.14
CA ALA A 88 -11.57 -7.59 13.88
C ALA A 88 -12.75 -7.48 14.84
N TRP A 89 -13.94 -7.79 14.35
CA TRP A 89 -15.18 -7.82 15.09
C TRP A 89 -15.97 -9.08 14.72
N ALA A 90 -17.11 -9.31 15.36
CA ALA A 90 -17.84 -10.57 15.22
C ALA A 90 -18.16 -11.00 13.78
N TYR A 91 -18.26 -10.05 12.83
CA TYR A 91 -18.67 -10.35 11.46
C TYR A 91 -17.59 -10.05 10.40
N GLY A 92 -16.41 -9.59 10.77
CA GLY A 92 -15.39 -9.30 9.79
C GLY A 92 -14.19 -8.51 10.29
N THR A 93 -13.47 -7.92 9.35
CA THR A 93 -12.25 -7.15 9.64
C THR A 93 -12.28 -5.80 8.93
N ASN A 94 -11.57 -4.84 9.50
CA ASN A 94 -11.33 -3.55 8.86
C ASN A 94 -9.84 -3.23 8.90
N PHE A 95 -9.36 -2.63 7.84
CA PHE A 95 -8.04 -2.03 7.74
C PHE A 95 -8.11 -0.65 7.12
N ALA A 96 -7.47 0.31 7.76
CA ALA A 96 -7.28 1.65 7.23
C ALA A 96 -5.79 2.01 7.29
N SER A 97 -5.30 2.74 6.31
CA SER A 97 -3.92 3.20 6.26
C SER A 97 -3.81 4.56 5.60
N LEU A 98 -2.92 5.40 6.13
CA LEU A 98 -2.60 6.72 5.60
C LEU A 98 -1.07 6.85 5.52
N ASP A 99 -0.53 6.97 4.31
CA ASP A 99 0.87 7.27 4.04
C ASP A 99 1.03 8.76 3.71
N ILE A 100 2.01 9.41 4.34
CA ILE A 100 2.52 10.73 3.98
C ILE A 100 3.92 10.53 3.43
N LEU A 101 4.09 10.74 2.12
CA LEU A 101 5.32 10.48 1.40
C LEU A 101 6.01 11.80 1.06
N GLN A 102 7.25 11.94 1.50
CA GLN A 102 8.10 13.09 1.19
C GLN A 102 9.23 12.64 0.29
N SER A 103 9.25 13.11 -0.94
CA SER A 103 10.28 12.75 -1.91
C SER A 103 11.40 13.77 -1.97
N ALA A 104 12.58 13.30 -2.37
CA ALA A 104 13.75 14.16 -2.52
C ALA A 104 13.61 15.13 -3.71
N ARG A 105 14.54 16.08 -3.79
CA ARG A 105 14.59 17.19 -4.77
C ARG A 105 14.49 16.77 -6.24
N GLN A 106 14.67 15.49 -6.56
CA GLN A 106 14.59 14.95 -7.90
C GLN A 106 13.14 14.79 -8.39
N ASP A 107 12.18 14.74 -7.49
CA ASP A 107 10.76 14.67 -7.80
C ASP A 107 10.14 16.09 -7.75
N PRO A 108 9.49 16.59 -8.76
CA PRO A 108 9.20 16.00 -10.07
C PRO A 108 10.25 16.28 -11.16
N ALA A 109 11.50 16.45 -10.80
CA ALA A 109 12.55 16.84 -11.74
C ALA A 109 12.78 15.82 -12.85
N GLY A 110 12.97 16.29 -14.06
CA GLY A 110 13.24 15.48 -15.26
C GLY A 110 12.22 15.71 -16.38
N THR A 111 11.22 16.52 -16.13
CA THR A 111 10.16 16.84 -17.11
C THR A 111 10.49 18.02 -18.01
N THR A 112 11.72 18.52 -18.01
CA THR A 112 12.15 19.66 -18.86
C THR A 112 12.02 19.42 -20.36
N ASN A 113 11.81 18.18 -20.80
CA ASN A 113 11.70 17.81 -22.21
C ASN A 113 10.32 17.25 -22.57
N VAL A 114 9.31 17.38 -21.72
CA VAL A 114 7.93 17.10 -22.13
C VAL A 114 7.41 18.34 -22.85
N PRO A 115 6.86 18.23 -24.06
CA PRO A 115 6.20 19.37 -24.74
C PRO A 115 5.14 19.98 -23.82
N GLY A 116 5.29 21.25 -23.46
CA GLY A 116 4.50 21.90 -22.41
C GLY A 116 5.05 21.70 -20.99
N GLY A 117 6.30 21.25 -20.88
CA GLY A 117 6.97 20.93 -19.62
C GLY A 117 6.96 22.08 -18.63
N PHE A 118 6.42 21.80 -17.48
CA PHE A 118 6.47 22.71 -16.34
C PHE A 118 7.87 22.58 -15.74
N ALA A 119 8.65 23.67 -15.83
CA ALA A 119 9.85 23.82 -15.02
C ALA A 119 9.43 24.01 -13.56
N GLU A 120 8.88 22.97 -12.93
CA GLU A 120 8.70 22.97 -11.50
C GLU A 120 10.09 22.87 -10.84
N TYR A 121 10.33 23.78 -9.95
CA TYR A 121 11.58 23.85 -9.21
C TYR A 121 11.85 22.52 -8.51
N ARG A 122 13.10 22.11 -8.50
CA ARG A 122 13.62 20.91 -7.82
C ARG A 122 13.46 21.01 -6.30
N ARG A 123 12.23 20.92 -5.81
CA ARG A 123 11.90 21.06 -4.39
C ARG A 123 11.62 19.75 -3.67
N GLY A 124 11.42 18.67 -4.42
CA GLY A 124 10.80 17.44 -3.95
C GLY A 124 9.28 17.53 -4.15
N ALA A 125 8.56 16.56 -3.62
CA ALA A 125 7.11 16.54 -3.64
C ALA A 125 6.58 15.88 -2.37
N ASP A 126 5.42 16.35 -1.90
CA ASP A 126 4.65 15.72 -0.86
C ASP A 126 3.46 14.97 -1.48
N GLU A 127 3.23 13.73 -1.05
CA GLU A 127 2.13 12.89 -1.49
C GLU A 127 1.42 12.31 -0.27
N VAL A 128 0.10 12.30 -0.29
CA VAL A 128 -0.72 11.61 0.70
C VAL A 128 -1.46 10.50 -0.01
N TYR A 129 -1.36 9.29 0.55
CA TYR A 129 -2.07 8.11 0.07
C TYR A 129 -2.84 7.46 1.21
N GLY A 130 -4.15 7.34 1.06
CA GLY A 130 -5.02 6.67 2.01
C GLY A 130 -5.70 5.48 1.36
N LEU A 131 -5.88 4.41 2.14
CA LEU A 131 -6.67 3.26 1.71
C LEU A 131 -7.52 2.72 2.86
N TYR A 132 -8.61 2.05 2.49
CA TYR A 132 -9.46 1.29 3.37
C TYR A 132 -9.81 -0.05 2.71
N ARG A 133 -9.84 -1.11 3.53
CA ARG A 133 -10.35 -2.43 3.17
C ARG A 133 -11.20 -2.97 4.32
N GLY A 134 -12.42 -3.35 4.01
CA GLY A 134 -13.34 -4.00 4.95
C GLY A 134 -13.78 -5.34 4.42
N THR A 135 -13.99 -6.32 5.31
CA THR A 135 -14.53 -7.63 4.96
C THR A 135 -15.70 -8.00 5.87
N LEU A 136 -16.67 -8.75 5.31
CA LEU A 136 -17.79 -9.33 6.03
C LEU A 136 -17.80 -10.84 5.80
N SER A 137 -17.55 -11.63 6.83
CA SER A 137 -17.51 -13.09 6.80
C SER A 137 -18.88 -13.68 6.48
N LEU A 138 -18.98 -14.47 5.43
CA LEU A 138 -20.22 -15.16 5.08
C LEU A 138 -20.57 -16.27 6.09
N ASN A 139 -19.57 -16.93 6.67
CA ASN A 139 -19.81 -17.89 7.75
C ASN A 139 -20.38 -17.21 8.99
N ALA A 140 -19.81 -16.07 9.40
CA ALA A 140 -20.30 -15.34 10.57
C ALA A 140 -21.69 -14.74 10.33
N LEU A 141 -21.97 -14.18 9.14
CA LEU A 141 -23.26 -13.62 8.78
C LEU A 141 -24.38 -14.66 8.75
N THR A 142 -24.06 -15.88 8.29
CA THR A 142 -25.06 -16.98 8.18
C THR A 142 -25.12 -17.85 9.42
N GLY A 143 -24.19 -17.70 10.37
CA GLY A 143 -24.08 -18.57 11.53
C GLY A 143 -23.72 -20.03 11.17
N THR A 144 -23.09 -20.26 10.02
CA THR A 144 -22.76 -21.61 9.50
C THR A 144 -21.30 -21.72 9.12
N LYS A 145 -20.89 -22.94 8.70
CA LYS A 145 -19.58 -23.20 8.06
C LYS A 145 -19.70 -23.53 6.56
N ALA A 146 -20.79 -23.10 5.93
CA ALA A 146 -21.08 -23.43 4.53
C ALA A 146 -20.03 -22.85 3.55
N PHE A 147 -19.31 -21.82 3.95
CA PHE A 147 -18.28 -21.16 3.18
C PHE A 147 -16.85 -21.57 3.60
N THR A 148 -16.71 -22.72 4.26
CA THR A 148 -15.44 -23.33 4.61
C THR A 148 -15.18 -24.55 3.73
N VAL A 149 -13.97 -24.68 3.18
CA VAL A 149 -13.47 -25.88 2.53
C VAL A 149 -12.29 -26.37 3.38
N PRO A 150 -12.49 -27.45 4.17
CA PRO A 150 -11.47 -27.92 5.11
C PRO A 150 -10.12 -28.17 4.44
N GLY A 151 -9.03 -27.64 5.03
CA GLY A 151 -7.68 -27.74 4.50
C GLY A 151 -7.37 -26.84 3.30
N ILE A 152 -8.34 -26.00 2.82
CA ILE A 152 -8.13 -25.10 1.69
C ILE A 152 -8.61 -23.67 2.01
N ILE A 153 -9.86 -23.53 2.45
CA ILE A 153 -10.48 -22.22 2.71
C ILE A 153 -11.10 -22.22 4.11
N LYS A 154 -10.63 -21.34 4.98
CA LYS A 154 -11.19 -21.13 6.33
C LYS A 154 -12.53 -20.38 6.28
N ASP A 155 -12.61 -19.37 5.41
CA ASP A 155 -13.78 -18.53 5.27
C ASP A 155 -13.80 -17.82 3.90
N VAL A 156 -14.99 -17.44 3.45
CA VAL A 156 -15.21 -16.55 2.33
C VAL A 156 -15.91 -15.30 2.86
N SER A 157 -15.40 -14.14 2.49
CA SER A 157 -15.93 -12.85 2.92
C SER A 157 -16.34 -11.99 1.71
N LEU A 158 -17.35 -11.13 1.90
CA LEU A 158 -17.58 -10.00 1.01
C LEU A 158 -16.55 -8.92 1.35
N GLY A 159 -15.80 -8.47 0.35
CA GLY A 159 -14.79 -7.41 0.48
C GLY A 159 -15.24 -6.12 -0.17
N ALA A 160 -14.92 -4.98 0.45
CA ALA A 160 -15.08 -3.66 -0.13
C ALA A 160 -13.97 -2.72 0.34
N GLY A 161 -13.63 -1.74 -0.49
CA GLY A 161 -12.61 -0.78 -0.12
C GLY A 161 -12.48 0.39 -1.07
N PHE A 162 -11.62 1.31 -0.70
CA PHE A 162 -11.27 2.46 -1.55
C PHE A 162 -9.82 2.85 -1.35
N ASP A 163 -9.25 3.51 -2.36
CA ASP A 163 -7.95 4.19 -2.29
C ASP A 163 -8.11 5.64 -2.74
N ALA A 164 -7.32 6.52 -2.13
CA ALA A 164 -7.24 7.91 -2.54
C ALA A 164 -5.81 8.41 -2.40
N ASN A 165 -5.29 9.11 -3.42
CA ASN A 165 -4.05 9.82 -3.27
C ASN A 165 -4.11 11.24 -3.83
N THR A 166 -3.17 12.06 -3.39
CA THR A 166 -2.90 13.37 -3.96
C THR A 166 -1.43 13.69 -3.80
N LYS A 167 -0.85 14.29 -4.83
CA LYS A 167 0.55 14.75 -4.85
C LYS A 167 0.56 16.23 -5.17
N ASP A 168 1.38 17.00 -4.49
CA ASP A 168 1.40 18.47 -4.53
C ASP A 168 2.05 19.06 -5.79
N THR A 169 2.34 18.22 -6.80
CA THR A 169 2.89 18.67 -8.08
C THR A 169 1.81 18.80 -9.15
N ALA A 170 1.99 19.72 -10.10
CA ALA A 170 1.06 19.89 -11.23
C ALA A 170 0.94 18.62 -12.09
N PHE A 171 1.96 17.78 -12.06
CA PHE A 171 2.07 16.52 -12.79
C PHE A 171 1.60 15.31 -11.98
N GLY A 172 1.43 15.48 -10.68
CA GLY A 172 1.11 14.41 -9.75
C GLY A 172 -0.27 13.79 -9.96
N PRO A 173 -0.39 12.49 -9.66
CA PRO A 173 -1.67 11.82 -9.70
C PRO A 173 -2.63 12.35 -8.64
N LYS A 174 -3.94 12.20 -8.91
CA LYS A 174 -5.03 12.34 -7.95
C LYS A 174 -5.93 11.13 -8.07
N LYS A 175 -5.43 9.97 -7.71
CA LYS A 175 -6.14 8.70 -7.78
C LYS A 175 -7.30 8.67 -6.80
N ARG A 176 -8.40 8.12 -7.24
CA ARG A 176 -9.55 7.67 -6.46
C ARG A 176 -9.94 6.34 -7.03
N SER A 177 -10.05 5.31 -6.20
CA SER A 177 -10.53 4.01 -6.65
C SER A 177 -11.46 3.37 -5.64
N ILE A 178 -12.32 2.52 -6.11
CA ILE A 178 -13.15 1.64 -5.30
C ILE A 178 -12.92 0.21 -5.74
N VAL A 179 -12.98 -0.70 -4.78
CA VAL A 179 -12.90 -2.15 -5.00
C VAL A 179 -14.05 -2.84 -4.30
N GLY A 180 -14.50 -3.96 -4.85
CA GLY A 180 -15.50 -4.79 -4.21
C GLY A 180 -15.53 -6.18 -4.82
N GLY A 181 -15.62 -7.21 -3.98
CA GLY A 181 -15.55 -8.59 -4.45
C GLY A 181 -15.59 -9.62 -3.33
N LEU A 182 -14.86 -10.71 -3.52
CA LEU A 182 -14.76 -11.80 -2.58
C LEU A 182 -13.32 -11.92 -2.05
N THR A 183 -13.19 -12.15 -0.76
CA THR A 183 -11.93 -12.48 -0.10
C THR A 183 -12.00 -13.89 0.45
N PHE A 184 -11.01 -14.70 0.12
CA PHE A 184 -10.84 -16.09 0.56
C PHE A 184 -9.74 -16.12 1.62
N ALA A 185 -10.08 -16.45 2.84
CA ALA A 185 -9.12 -16.76 3.90
C ALA A 185 -8.61 -18.19 3.68
N ILE A 186 -7.37 -18.33 3.25
CA ILE A 186 -6.76 -19.62 2.93
C ILE A 186 -6.36 -20.34 4.22
N ASP A 187 -6.61 -21.65 4.26
CA ASP A 187 -6.23 -22.48 5.39
C ASP A 187 -4.73 -22.78 5.36
N VAL A 188 -3.98 -22.03 6.16
CA VAL A 188 -2.52 -22.15 6.32
C VAL A 188 -2.18 -22.60 7.74
N PRO A 189 -1.11 -23.41 7.94
CA PRO A 189 -0.75 -23.96 9.24
C PRO A 189 -0.41 -22.91 10.30
N VAL A 190 0.22 -21.80 9.87
CA VAL A 190 0.65 -20.69 10.73
C VAL A 190 0.46 -19.36 10.01
N GLY A 191 0.16 -18.30 10.77
CA GLY A 191 -0.09 -16.98 10.20
C GLY A 191 -1.40 -16.90 9.43
N PHE A 192 -1.42 -16.07 8.38
CA PHE A 192 -2.58 -15.95 7.50
C PHE A 192 -2.20 -15.71 6.04
N LEU A 193 -3.10 -16.07 5.14
CA LEU A 193 -3.06 -15.80 3.72
C LEU A 193 -4.48 -15.50 3.24
N ASN A 194 -4.71 -14.28 2.76
CA ASN A 194 -5.96 -13.88 2.15
C ASN A 194 -5.75 -13.62 0.66
N VAL A 195 -6.66 -14.11 -0.16
CA VAL A 195 -6.69 -13.89 -1.61
C VAL A 195 -8.02 -13.26 -1.96
N SER A 196 -8.00 -12.09 -2.59
CA SER A 196 -9.21 -11.38 -3.00
C SER A 196 -9.32 -11.32 -4.52
N ALA A 197 -10.54 -11.44 -5.01
CA ALA A 197 -10.90 -11.23 -6.41
C ALA A 197 -11.98 -10.14 -6.47
N ASN A 198 -11.64 -8.98 -7.02
CA ASN A 198 -12.42 -7.75 -6.95
C ASN A 198 -12.77 -7.21 -8.34
N ALA A 199 -13.84 -6.47 -8.42
CA ALA A 199 -14.07 -5.45 -9.43
C ALA A 199 -13.41 -4.15 -8.96
N TYR A 200 -12.59 -3.55 -9.81
CA TYR A 200 -11.82 -2.33 -9.54
C TYR A 200 -12.26 -1.22 -10.48
N LYS A 201 -12.54 -0.05 -9.94
CA LYS A 201 -12.85 1.17 -10.70
C LYS A 201 -11.97 2.32 -10.23
N GLU A 202 -11.33 3.00 -11.18
CA GLU A 202 -10.44 4.13 -10.89
C GLU A 202 -10.84 5.40 -11.65
N TRP A 203 -10.80 6.50 -10.93
CA TRP A 203 -10.77 7.87 -11.47
C TRP A 203 -9.43 8.49 -11.07
N ASN A 204 -8.80 9.18 -12.01
CA ASN A 204 -7.50 9.77 -11.73
C ASN A 204 -7.35 11.13 -12.40
N ARG A 205 -6.41 11.91 -11.91
CA ARG A 205 -5.83 13.02 -12.66
C ARG A 205 -4.47 12.54 -13.17
N ASN A 206 -4.26 12.64 -14.47
CA ASN A 206 -2.99 12.23 -15.06
C ASN A 206 -2.33 13.47 -15.68
N GLY A 207 -1.13 13.83 -15.22
CA GLY A 207 -0.36 14.96 -15.72
C GLY A 207 0.05 14.85 -17.19
N PHE A 208 0.06 13.63 -17.74
CA PHE A 208 0.31 13.37 -19.17
C PHE A 208 -0.93 13.57 -20.04
N ASN A 209 -2.11 13.66 -19.45
CA ASN A 209 -3.34 13.86 -20.16
C ASN A 209 -3.63 15.34 -20.34
N LEU A 210 -3.74 15.78 -21.60
CA LEU A 210 -4.05 17.17 -21.98
C LEU A 210 -5.57 17.47 -21.99
N TYR A 211 -6.40 16.49 -21.65
CA TYR A 211 -7.86 16.65 -21.56
C TYR A 211 -8.26 17.75 -20.56
N PRO A 212 -9.42 18.42 -20.73
CA PRO A 212 -9.89 19.42 -19.77
C PRO A 212 -9.81 18.87 -18.35
N ASN A 213 -9.15 19.61 -17.48
CA ASN A 213 -8.87 19.23 -16.09
C ASN A 213 -7.96 18.00 -15.89
N ARG A 214 -7.41 17.39 -16.94
CA ARG A 214 -6.55 16.21 -16.89
C ARG A 214 -7.19 15.00 -16.18
N SER A 215 -8.53 14.99 -16.08
CA SER A 215 -9.27 13.91 -15.43
C SER A 215 -9.48 12.74 -16.36
N VAL A 216 -9.33 11.53 -15.85
CA VAL A 216 -9.55 10.27 -16.56
C VAL A 216 -10.46 9.36 -15.71
N SER A 217 -11.36 8.63 -16.39
CA SER A 217 -12.19 7.60 -15.78
C SER A 217 -11.91 6.29 -16.49
N PHE A 218 -11.19 5.41 -15.83
CA PHE A 218 -10.80 4.13 -16.40
C PHE A 218 -11.96 3.13 -16.42
N ASP A 219 -11.85 2.07 -17.22
CA ASP A 219 -12.80 0.97 -17.25
C ASP A 219 -12.84 0.25 -15.90
N THR A 220 -13.98 -0.38 -15.58
CA THR A 220 -14.07 -1.32 -14.47
C THR A 220 -13.43 -2.63 -14.89
N VAL A 221 -12.46 -3.11 -14.11
CA VAL A 221 -11.63 -4.27 -14.46
C VAL A 221 -11.46 -5.20 -13.26
N PRO A 222 -11.11 -6.48 -13.49
CA PRO A 222 -10.68 -7.35 -12.42
C PRO A 222 -9.41 -6.86 -11.72
N GLU A 223 -9.39 -7.05 -10.41
CA GLU A 223 -8.24 -6.85 -9.54
C GLU A 223 -8.11 -8.04 -8.61
N PHE A 224 -6.87 -8.42 -8.29
CA PHE A 224 -6.55 -9.47 -7.34
C PHE A 224 -5.62 -8.92 -6.27
N GLU A 225 -5.98 -9.13 -5.01
CA GLU A 225 -5.13 -8.82 -3.86
C GLU A 225 -4.72 -10.10 -3.14
N ILE A 226 -3.46 -10.20 -2.75
CA ILE A 226 -2.93 -11.27 -1.89
C ILE A 226 -2.29 -10.58 -0.71
N VAL A 227 -2.76 -10.88 0.51
CA VAL A 227 -2.21 -10.33 1.76
C VAL A 227 -1.81 -11.48 2.66
N TYR A 228 -0.61 -11.42 3.22
CA TYR A 228 -0.09 -12.52 4.02
C TYR A 228 0.80 -12.06 5.18
N SER A 229 0.86 -12.90 6.19
CA SER A 229 1.85 -12.83 7.25
C SER A 229 2.12 -14.21 7.82
N PHE A 230 3.41 -14.57 7.84
CA PHE A 230 3.90 -15.85 8.31
C PHE A 230 4.96 -15.64 9.39
N PRO A 231 4.77 -16.12 10.63
CA PRO A 231 5.83 -16.17 11.60
C PRO A 231 6.94 -17.11 11.12
N LEU A 232 8.19 -16.77 11.41
CA LEU A 232 9.39 -17.51 11.00
C LEU A 232 10.02 -18.17 12.22
N ASP A 233 9.33 -19.14 12.83
CA ASP A 233 9.71 -19.78 14.09
C ASP A 233 10.88 -20.75 13.97
N PHE A 234 11.46 -20.91 12.76
CA PHE A 234 12.63 -21.75 12.55
C PHE A 234 13.93 -21.15 13.10
N ILE A 235 13.93 -19.87 13.52
CA ILE A 235 15.05 -19.24 14.23
C ILE A 235 14.67 -19.12 15.71
N PRO A 236 15.20 -19.98 16.61
CA PRO A 236 14.84 -19.94 18.02
C PRO A 236 15.11 -18.57 18.64
N ASN A 237 14.17 -18.10 19.45
CA ASN A 237 14.24 -16.84 20.20
C ASN A 237 14.34 -15.55 19.37
N VAL A 238 14.19 -15.61 18.06
CA VAL A 238 14.16 -14.43 17.20
C VAL A 238 12.74 -14.28 16.65
N PRO A 239 11.96 -13.30 17.14
CA PRO A 239 10.56 -13.12 16.74
C PRO A 239 10.47 -12.42 15.38
N LEU A 240 10.69 -13.20 14.33
CA LEU A 240 10.62 -12.76 12.94
C LEU A 240 9.30 -13.16 12.30
N ARG A 241 8.81 -12.35 11.37
CA ARG A 241 7.72 -12.71 10.47
C ARG A 241 7.97 -12.16 9.05
N LEU A 242 7.51 -12.89 8.06
CA LEU A 242 7.44 -12.44 6.69
C LEU A 242 6.01 -11.91 6.45
N ALA A 243 5.87 -10.62 6.12
CA ALA A 243 4.57 -10.02 5.88
C ALA A 243 4.57 -9.20 4.60
N GLY A 244 3.45 -9.16 3.91
CA GLY A 244 3.38 -8.40 2.67
C GLY A 244 2.04 -8.47 1.97
N PHE A 245 2.03 -7.84 0.79
CA PHE A 245 0.88 -7.89 -0.10
C PHE A 245 1.32 -7.88 -1.56
N ASN A 246 0.46 -8.40 -2.43
CA ASN A 246 0.55 -8.25 -3.87
C ASN A 246 -0.80 -7.75 -4.39
N ASN A 247 -0.76 -6.80 -5.29
CA ASN A 247 -1.92 -6.25 -5.96
C ASN A 247 -1.72 -6.33 -7.48
N ILE A 248 -2.70 -6.87 -8.19
CA ILE A 248 -2.69 -7.07 -9.63
C ILE A 248 -3.95 -6.43 -10.21
N VAL A 249 -3.80 -5.35 -10.96
CA VAL A 249 -4.91 -4.70 -11.67
C VAL A 249 -4.78 -4.97 -13.16
N LEU A 250 -5.83 -5.52 -13.77
CA LEU A 250 -5.83 -5.76 -15.21
C LEU A 250 -5.90 -4.45 -16.01
N PRO A 251 -5.57 -4.45 -17.31
CA PRO A 251 -5.56 -3.25 -18.13
C PRO A 251 -6.90 -2.52 -18.08
N LYS A 252 -6.90 -1.26 -17.64
CA LYS A 252 -8.07 -0.41 -17.38
C LYS A 252 -8.41 0.57 -18.50
N GLY A 253 -7.96 0.26 -19.72
CA GLY A 253 -8.24 1.07 -20.90
C GLY A 253 -7.42 2.36 -20.96
N ARG A 254 -7.94 3.40 -21.59
CA ARG A 254 -7.28 4.71 -21.74
C ARG A 254 -7.81 5.76 -20.77
N GLY A 255 -8.96 5.54 -20.21
CA GLY A 255 -9.65 6.47 -19.31
C GLY A 255 -10.27 7.68 -20.00
N VAL A 256 -10.33 7.68 -21.33
CA VAL A 256 -10.97 8.70 -22.17
C VAL A 256 -11.67 8.05 -23.36
N ASP A 257 -12.85 8.55 -23.71
CA ASP A 257 -13.67 7.98 -24.78
C ASP A 257 -13.16 8.43 -26.19
N ASP A 258 -12.79 9.71 -26.32
CA ASP A 258 -12.30 10.25 -27.58
C ASP A 258 -10.78 10.20 -27.66
N VAL A 259 -10.28 9.15 -28.32
CA VAL A 259 -8.85 8.96 -28.57
C VAL A 259 -8.30 9.81 -29.70
N SER A 260 -9.16 10.36 -30.56
CA SER A 260 -8.72 11.20 -31.70
C SER A 260 -8.22 12.56 -31.23
N ALA A 261 -8.87 13.12 -30.20
CA ALA A 261 -8.46 14.37 -29.56
C ALA A 261 -7.24 14.23 -28.64
N PHE A 262 -6.89 12.99 -28.20
CA PHE A 262 -5.87 12.75 -27.19
C PHE A 262 -4.98 11.54 -27.55
N PRO A 263 -4.19 11.62 -28.65
CA PRO A 263 -3.33 10.51 -29.10
C PRO A 263 -2.25 10.14 -28.07
N PHE A 264 -2.00 11.02 -27.08
CA PHE A 264 -0.96 10.83 -26.04
C PHE A 264 -1.43 10.03 -24.84
N ASN A 265 -2.74 9.70 -24.71
CA ASN A 265 -3.21 8.87 -23.61
C ASN A 265 -3.19 7.37 -23.99
N PRO A 266 -2.11 6.66 -23.62
CA PRO A 266 -1.95 5.27 -24.03
C PRO A 266 -2.89 4.34 -23.25
N LYS A 267 -3.14 3.14 -23.82
CA LYS A 267 -3.75 2.05 -23.05
C LYS A 267 -2.85 1.69 -21.87
N THR A 268 -3.47 1.41 -20.74
CA THR A 268 -2.79 0.87 -19.57
C THR A 268 -2.36 -0.57 -19.81
N GLY A 269 -1.28 -1.00 -19.14
CA GLY A 269 -0.88 -2.39 -19.01
C GLY A 269 -1.40 -3.01 -17.73
N VAL A 270 -1.08 -4.31 -17.53
CA VAL A 270 -1.28 -4.95 -16.23
C VAL A 270 -0.39 -4.25 -15.21
N GLU A 271 -1.01 -3.73 -14.15
CA GLU A 271 -0.31 -3.15 -13.01
C GLU A 271 -0.07 -4.23 -11.97
N PHE A 272 1.17 -4.39 -11.53
CA PHE A 272 1.53 -5.32 -10.46
C PHE A 272 2.35 -4.60 -9.41
N LEU A 273 1.81 -4.52 -8.20
CA LEU A 273 2.50 -3.99 -7.02
C LEU A 273 2.69 -5.10 -6.00
N SER A 274 3.92 -5.32 -5.58
CA SER A 274 4.30 -6.24 -4.52
C SER A 274 5.15 -5.53 -3.49
N ARG A 275 4.83 -5.72 -2.21
CA ARG A 275 5.68 -5.32 -1.09
C ARG A 275 5.78 -6.46 -0.10
N THR A 276 7.02 -6.86 0.19
CA THR A 276 7.33 -7.92 1.16
C THR A 276 8.30 -7.38 2.19
N ASN A 277 8.01 -7.58 3.46
CA ASN A 277 8.82 -7.14 4.58
C ASN A 277 9.22 -8.34 5.44
N LEU A 278 10.48 -8.38 5.84
CA LEU A 278 10.96 -9.18 6.95
C LEU A 278 10.91 -8.30 8.20
N VAL A 279 10.08 -8.69 9.14
CA VAL A 279 9.75 -7.89 10.33
C VAL A 279 10.28 -8.57 11.57
N LEU A 280 10.98 -7.81 12.41
CA LEU A 280 11.46 -8.21 13.73
C LEU A 280 10.62 -7.50 14.79
N ASP A 281 9.98 -8.26 15.68
CA ASP A 281 9.34 -7.72 16.88
C ASP A 281 10.41 -7.38 17.93
N VAL A 282 10.89 -6.13 17.87
CA VAL A 282 11.90 -5.59 18.79
C VAL A 282 11.36 -5.51 20.21
N GLY A 283 10.06 -5.22 20.37
CA GLY A 283 9.39 -5.16 21.66
C GLY A 283 9.45 -6.50 22.40
N LYS A 284 9.16 -7.58 21.69
CA LYS A 284 9.27 -8.95 22.23
C LYS A 284 10.72 -9.33 22.51
N LEU A 285 11.64 -9.00 21.59
CA LEU A 285 13.05 -9.38 21.71
C LEU A 285 13.76 -8.69 22.86
N VAL A 286 13.54 -7.38 23.04
CA VAL A 286 14.30 -6.54 23.98
C VAL A 286 13.62 -6.45 25.34
N TRP A 287 12.28 -6.34 25.36
CA TRP A 287 11.51 -6.09 26.60
C TRP A 287 10.60 -7.24 27.00
N GLY A 288 10.53 -8.32 26.21
CA GLY A 288 9.58 -9.40 26.41
C GLY A 288 8.11 -8.98 26.20
N GLN A 289 7.88 -7.82 25.58
CA GLN A 289 6.56 -7.26 25.32
C GLN A 289 6.27 -7.30 23.81
N PRO A 290 5.53 -8.31 23.34
CA PRO A 290 5.24 -8.43 21.92
C PRO A 290 4.35 -7.27 21.44
N GLN A 291 4.48 -6.94 20.15
CA GLN A 291 3.64 -5.94 19.51
C GLN A 291 3.72 -4.55 20.18
N LYS A 292 4.93 -4.12 20.55
CA LYS A 292 5.18 -2.74 21.00
C LYS A 292 5.98 -1.95 20.00
N LEU A 293 7.02 -2.58 19.43
CA LEU A 293 7.89 -1.95 18.45
C LEU A 293 8.36 -3.02 17.46
N ASP A 294 8.14 -2.76 16.20
CA ASP A 294 8.67 -3.53 15.09
C ASP A 294 9.79 -2.77 14.38
N ALA A 295 10.80 -3.50 13.91
CA ALA A 295 11.75 -3.03 12.91
C ALA A 295 11.65 -3.93 11.68
N PHE A 296 11.82 -3.39 10.47
CA PHE A 296 11.71 -4.19 9.27
C PHE A 296 12.66 -3.74 8.16
N VAL A 297 12.98 -4.70 7.32
CA VAL A 297 13.55 -4.48 6.00
C VAL A 297 12.61 -5.06 4.96
N GLY A 298 12.49 -4.40 3.81
CA GLY A 298 11.53 -4.83 2.80
C GLY A 298 12.01 -4.56 1.40
N PHE A 299 11.28 -5.14 0.46
CA PHE A 299 11.44 -4.90 -0.97
C PHE A 299 10.10 -4.61 -1.60
N GLU A 300 10.06 -3.56 -2.42
CA GLU A 300 8.89 -3.17 -3.20
C GLU A 300 9.22 -3.28 -4.69
N TYR A 301 8.36 -3.98 -5.39
CA TYR A 301 8.37 -4.09 -6.83
C TYR A 301 7.05 -3.58 -7.39
N TRP A 302 7.10 -2.64 -8.33
CA TRP A 302 5.92 -2.12 -8.99
C TRP A 302 6.14 -2.07 -10.49
N HIS A 303 5.46 -2.96 -11.20
CA HIS A 303 5.48 -3.04 -12.65
C HIS A 303 4.30 -2.27 -13.24
N ASN A 304 4.53 -1.54 -14.32
CA ASN A 304 3.56 -0.64 -14.95
C ASN A 304 2.87 0.28 -13.93
N LYS A 305 3.67 1.00 -13.16
CA LYS A 305 3.20 1.86 -12.08
C LYS A 305 2.07 2.79 -12.53
N PHE A 306 0.93 2.72 -11.83
CA PHE A 306 -0.35 3.36 -12.18
C PHE A 306 -0.94 2.91 -13.54
N GLY A 307 -0.58 1.72 -14.00
CA GLY A 307 -0.96 1.19 -15.31
C GLY A 307 -0.13 1.74 -16.48
N ASN A 308 0.86 2.59 -16.23
CA ASN A 308 1.69 3.17 -17.28
C ASN A 308 2.68 2.15 -17.85
N VAL A 309 2.66 1.98 -19.17
CA VAL A 309 3.60 1.09 -19.88
C VAL A 309 4.82 1.87 -20.32
N GLU A 310 6.00 1.31 -20.09
CA GLU A 310 7.27 1.92 -20.50
C GLU A 310 7.40 2.03 -22.02
N ARG A 311 8.03 3.12 -22.49
CA ARG A 311 8.31 3.39 -23.89
C ARG A 311 9.69 4.03 -24.05
N ALA A 312 10.13 4.18 -25.32
CA ALA A 312 11.43 4.76 -25.63
C ALA A 312 11.64 6.14 -24.97
N ASN A 313 10.62 6.99 -25.01
CA ASN A 313 10.62 8.36 -24.50
C ASN A 313 9.84 8.55 -23.19
N PHE A 314 9.42 7.46 -22.55
CA PHE A 314 8.68 7.49 -21.29
C PHE A 314 9.16 6.36 -20.39
N LYS A 315 9.94 6.71 -19.38
CA LYS A 315 10.62 5.80 -18.46
C LYS A 315 10.08 5.94 -17.02
N GLY A 316 10.48 5.02 -16.17
CA GLY A 316 10.20 5.07 -14.75
C GLY A 316 8.92 4.34 -14.32
N THR A 317 8.34 3.54 -15.19
CA THR A 317 7.12 2.78 -14.91
C THR A 317 7.38 1.47 -14.17
N GLU A 318 8.65 1.08 -14.04
CA GLU A 318 9.09 -0.06 -13.26
C GLU A 318 9.88 0.41 -12.04
N GLN A 319 9.37 0.11 -10.85
CA GLN A 319 9.99 0.45 -9.59
C GLN A 319 10.54 -0.82 -8.93
N LYS A 320 11.79 -0.73 -8.46
CA LYS A 320 12.47 -1.72 -7.61
C LYS A 320 13.12 -0.96 -6.48
N SER A 321 12.70 -1.18 -5.25
CA SER A 321 13.22 -0.42 -4.12
C SER A 321 13.30 -1.25 -2.85
N PHE A 322 14.40 -1.13 -2.14
CA PHE A 322 14.48 -1.57 -0.76
C PHE A 322 13.80 -0.59 0.18
N LEU A 323 13.36 -1.09 1.31
CA LEU A 323 12.71 -0.34 2.38
C LEU A 323 13.38 -0.71 3.69
N VAL A 324 13.48 0.26 4.59
CA VAL A 324 13.86 0.02 5.98
C VAL A 324 12.99 0.91 6.86
N GLY A 325 12.53 0.38 7.98
CA GLY A 325 11.66 1.16 8.84
C GLY A 325 11.43 0.57 10.21
N VAL A 326 10.66 1.32 10.99
CA VAL A 326 10.20 0.95 12.33
C VAL A 326 8.71 1.27 12.47
N SER A 327 8.02 0.58 13.36
CA SER A 327 6.60 0.76 13.64
C SER A 327 6.33 0.57 15.13
N ALA A 328 5.67 1.53 15.76
CA ALA A 328 5.19 1.41 17.13
C ALA A 328 3.70 1.06 17.14
N HIS A 329 3.30 0.12 17.98
CA HIS A 329 1.91 -0.22 18.25
C HIS A 329 1.43 0.63 19.43
N VAL A 330 0.40 1.43 19.23
CA VAL A 330 -0.03 2.44 20.20
C VAL A 330 -1.33 2.09 20.92
N PHE A 331 -2.05 1.05 20.44
CA PHE A 331 -3.25 0.52 21.09
C PHE A 331 -3.36 -0.98 20.89
#